data_850ce8878972b51595d4323adc055c00
#
_entry.id   850ce8878972b51595d4323adc055c00
#
_cell.length_a   1.000
_cell.length_b   1.000
_cell.length_c   1.000
_cell.angle_alpha   90.00
_cell.angle_beta   90.00
_cell.angle_gamma   90.00
#
_symmetry.space_group_name_H-M   'P 1'
#
loop_
_entity.id
_entity.type
_entity.pdbx_description
1 polymer ?
#
loop_
_entity_poly.entity_id
_entity_poly.type
_entity_poly.pdbx_seq_one_letter_code
_entity_poly.pdbx_strand_id
1 'polypeptide(L)'
;MLDYLEIEEFSFISNDTVKIWIEDGKVHYSVDFMTKGKYLKDEIADCTPDKLEIMIAAIHIDTWKKHYEPVGVMYMDGTSWTVKYKVDGEKVTKYTGENAWPQNLKNLLKVIKVITGDLGELE
;
A
#
# COMPACT_ATOMS: atom_id res chain seq x y z
N MET A 1 12.74 1.56 -11.57
CA MET A 1 12.71 2.24 -10.24
C MET A 1 11.29 2.56 -9.86
N LEU A 2 10.97 2.41 -8.60
CA LEU A 2 9.64 2.73 -8.08
C LEU A 2 9.39 4.23 -8.15
N ASP A 3 8.29 4.64 -8.77
CA ASP A 3 7.88 6.05 -8.80
C ASP A 3 6.81 6.34 -7.73
N TYR A 4 5.87 5.40 -7.57
CA TYR A 4 4.70 5.65 -6.74
C TYR A 4 4.08 4.33 -6.28
N LEU A 5 3.66 4.30 -5.03
CA LEU A 5 2.92 3.20 -4.43
C LEU A 5 1.83 3.79 -3.55
N GLU A 6 0.60 3.34 -3.74
CA GLU A 6 -0.51 3.72 -2.87
C GLU A 6 -1.23 2.47 -2.42
N ILE A 7 -1.53 2.38 -1.13
CA ILE A 7 -2.42 1.34 -0.62
C ILE A 7 -3.57 2.00 0.13
N GLU A 8 -4.78 1.59 -0.20
CA GLU A 8 -5.99 2.01 0.49
C GLU A 8 -6.72 0.79 1.01
N GLU A 9 -7.11 0.83 2.26
CA GLU A 9 -7.92 -0.20 2.88
C GLU A 9 -9.21 0.44 3.36
N PHE A 10 -10.32 -0.06 2.87
CA PHE A 10 -11.65 0.47 3.14
C PHE A 10 -12.52 -0.60 3.77
N SER A 11 -13.17 -0.26 4.87
CA SER A 11 -14.21 -1.08 5.48
C SER A 11 -15.40 -0.20 5.84
N PHE A 12 -16.46 -0.81 6.33
CA PHE A 12 -17.66 -0.08 6.73
C PHE A 12 -17.36 1.04 7.73
N ILE A 13 -16.34 0.85 8.57
CA ILE A 13 -16.04 1.79 9.68
C ILE A 13 -14.74 2.54 9.50
N SER A 14 -13.96 2.26 8.45
CA SER A 14 -12.67 2.92 8.28
C SER A 14 -12.28 3.06 6.82
N ASN A 15 -11.42 4.03 6.57
CA ASN A 15 -10.79 4.24 5.27
C ASN A 15 -9.37 4.73 5.55
N ASP A 16 -8.40 3.85 5.36
CA ASP A 16 -6.99 4.13 5.63
C ASP A 16 -6.21 4.11 4.33
N THR A 17 -5.40 5.14 4.10
CA THR A 17 -4.61 5.29 2.88
C THR A 17 -3.17 5.63 3.22
N VAL A 18 -2.23 4.98 2.55
CA VAL A 18 -0.82 5.30 2.59
C VAL A 18 -0.33 5.51 1.16
N LYS A 19 0.39 6.60 0.93
CA LYS A 19 1.04 6.88 -0.35
C LYS A 19 2.53 7.01 -0.12
N ILE A 20 3.32 6.42 -1.02
CA ILE A 20 4.78 6.46 -0.97
C ILE A 20 5.25 6.85 -2.38
N TRP A 21 6.13 7.83 -2.46
CA TRP A 21 6.68 8.25 -3.75
C TRP A 21 8.12 8.71 -3.58
N ILE A 22 8.83 8.80 -4.71
CA ILE A 22 10.22 9.26 -4.72
C ILE A 22 10.26 10.60 -5.42
N GLU A 23 10.82 11.57 -4.74
CA GLU A 23 10.95 12.94 -5.24
C GLU A 23 12.26 13.53 -4.74
N ASP A 24 13.02 14.17 -5.63
CA ASP A 24 14.30 14.81 -5.29
C ASP A 24 15.27 13.85 -4.59
N GLY A 25 15.29 12.59 -5.03
CA GLY A 25 16.20 11.57 -4.49
C GLY A 25 15.84 11.10 -3.08
N LYS A 26 14.64 11.40 -2.61
CA LYS A 26 14.19 11.03 -1.27
C LYS A 26 12.86 10.26 -1.32
N VAL A 27 12.66 9.41 -0.32
CA VAL A 27 11.40 8.68 -0.16
C VAL A 27 10.46 9.55 0.67
N HIS A 28 9.33 9.90 0.07
CA HIS A 28 8.27 10.66 0.71
C HIS A 28 7.08 9.74 1.00
N TYR A 29 6.31 10.08 2.02
CA TYR A 29 5.07 9.35 2.28
C TYR A 29 4.00 10.27 2.86
N SER A 30 2.75 9.87 2.67
CA SER A 30 1.60 10.48 3.32
C SER A 30 0.75 9.38 3.93
N VAL A 31 0.04 9.72 5.00
CA VAL A 31 -0.79 8.78 5.75
C VAL A 31 -2.11 9.47 6.06
N ASP A 32 -3.21 8.76 5.81
CA ASP A 32 -4.53 9.18 6.24
C ASP A 32 -5.20 7.97 6.90
N PHE A 33 -5.13 7.91 8.23
CA PHE A 33 -5.76 6.87 9.02
C PHE A 33 -7.00 7.44 9.70
N MET A 34 -8.13 7.34 9.00
CA MET A 34 -9.38 7.93 9.43
C MET A 34 -9.80 7.48 10.83
N THR A 35 -9.74 6.17 11.08
CA THR A 35 -10.15 5.60 12.37
C THR A 35 -9.28 6.06 13.53
N LYS A 36 -7.99 6.26 13.28
CA LYS A 36 -7.02 6.67 14.30
C LYS A 36 -6.88 8.19 14.40
N GLY A 37 -7.56 8.93 13.51
CA GLY A 37 -7.45 10.38 13.48
C GLY A 37 -6.05 10.87 13.12
N LYS A 38 -5.28 10.08 12.38
CA LYS A 38 -3.90 10.40 12.05
C LYS A 38 -3.77 10.81 10.60
N TYR A 39 -3.22 11.98 10.36
CA TYR A 39 -3.04 12.51 9.03
C TYR A 39 -1.66 13.16 8.89
N LEU A 40 -0.86 12.64 7.97
CA LEU A 40 0.46 13.20 7.63
C LEU A 40 0.47 13.46 6.13
N LYS A 41 0.68 14.69 5.73
CA LYS A 41 0.53 15.10 4.33
C LYS A 41 1.74 14.77 3.46
N ASP A 42 2.94 15.07 3.96
CA ASP A 42 4.19 14.83 3.23
C ASP A 42 5.32 14.75 4.24
N GLU A 43 5.77 13.54 4.48
CA GLU A 43 6.90 13.28 5.38
C GLU A 43 8.02 12.61 4.60
N ILE A 44 9.24 12.81 5.04
CA ILE A 44 10.42 12.17 4.46
C ILE A 44 10.76 10.94 5.31
N ALA A 45 10.84 9.78 4.67
CA ALA A 45 11.16 8.54 5.34
C ALA A 45 12.68 8.43 5.58
N ASP A 46 13.03 7.77 6.68
CA ASP A 46 14.43 7.41 6.97
C ASP A 46 14.79 6.13 6.20
N CYS A 47 14.76 6.23 4.88
CA CYS A 47 14.98 5.11 3.98
C CYS A 47 15.43 5.67 2.64
N THR A 48 16.44 5.04 2.02
CA THR A 48 16.89 5.47 0.70
C THR A 48 15.99 4.91 -0.39
N PRO A 49 15.89 5.57 -1.57
CA PRO A 49 15.15 5.03 -2.69
C PRO A 49 15.63 3.64 -3.12
N ASP A 50 16.94 3.40 -3.10
CA ASP A 50 17.50 2.10 -3.46
C ASP A 50 17.03 0.99 -2.52
N LYS A 51 17.01 1.27 -1.21
CA LYS A 51 16.55 0.30 -0.22
C LYS A 51 15.06 0.02 -0.38
N LEU A 52 14.27 1.07 -0.61
CA LEU A 52 12.84 0.92 -0.86
C LEU A 52 12.60 0.03 -2.08
N GLU A 53 13.33 0.27 -3.16
CA GLU A 53 13.19 -0.51 -4.38
C GLU A 53 13.49 -1.99 -4.16
N ILE A 54 14.55 -2.30 -3.41
CA ILE A 54 14.88 -3.69 -3.08
C ILE A 54 13.76 -4.34 -2.28
N MET A 55 13.23 -3.65 -1.28
CA MET A 55 12.15 -4.19 -0.45
C MET A 55 10.87 -4.43 -1.26
N ILE A 56 10.51 -3.50 -2.14
CA ILE A 56 9.30 -3.63 -2.97
C ILE A 56 9.48 -4.72 -4.02
N ALA A 57 10.65 -4.80 -4.65
CA ALA A 57 10.92 -5.83 -5.66
C ALA A 57 10.79 -7.24 -5.07
N ALA A 58 11.17 -7.42 -3.82
CA ALA A 58 11.08 -8.72 -3.14
C ALA A 58 9.64 -9.18 -2.92
N ILE A 59 8.67 -8.30 -3.02
CA ILE A 59 7.25 -8.65 -2.86
C ILE A 59 6.68 -9.26 -4.13
N HIS A 60 7.24 -8.90 -5.30
CA HIS A 60 6.76 -9.37 -6.61
C HIS A 60 5.30 -8.99 -6.87
N ILE A 61 4.97 -7.70 -6.67
CA ILE A 61 3.62 -7.19 -6.90
C ILE A 61 3.15 -7.46 -8.33
N ASP A 62 4.05 -7.43 -9.29
CA ASP A 62 3.74 -7.68 -10.71
C ASP A 62 3.18 -9.09 -10.98
N THR A 63 3.34 -10.02 -10.03
CA THR A 63 2.78 -11.37 -10.14
C THR A 63 1.36 -11.48 -9.60
N TRP A 64 0.85 -10.41 -8.98
CA TRP A 64 -0.49 -10.42 -8.41
C TRP A 64 -1.58 -10.45 -9.47
N LYS A 65 -2.71 -11.07 -9.16
CA LYS A 65 -3.92 -10.92 -9.96
C LYS A 65 -4.45 -9.51 -9.82
N LYS A 66 -5.15 -9.02 -10.84
CA LYS A 66 -5.72 -7.67 -10.79
C LYS A 66 -6.83 -7.53 -9.77
N HIS A 67 -7.53 -8.62 -9.45
CA HIS A 67 -8.63 -8.60 -8.50
C HIS A 67 -8.69 -9.91 -7.72
N TYR A 68 -8.97 -9.79 -6.42
CA TYR A 68 -9.15 -10.92 -5.50
C TYR A 68 -10.52 -10.84 -4.85
N GLU A 69 -11.22 -11.99 -4.79
CA GLU A 69 -12.45 -12.11 -4.06
C GLU A 69 -12.63 -13.55 -3.59
N PRO A 70 -13.31 -13.78 -2.45
CA PRO A 70 -13.53 -15.14 -1.99
C PRO A 70 -14.53 -15.86 -2.87
N VAL A 71 -14.34 -17.15 -3.09
CA VAL A 71 -15.20 -17.97 -3.94
C VAL A 71 -16.35 -18.52 -3.11
N GLY A 72 -17.58 -18.33 -3.60
CA GLY A 72 -18.78 -18.96 -3.02
C GLY A 72 -19.20 -18.41 -1.66
N VAL A 73 -18.73 -17.24 -1.29
CA VAL A 73 -19.06 -16.60 -0.01
C VAL A 73 -19.53 -15.18 -0.25
N MET A 74 -20.61 -14.79 0.41
CA MET A 74 -21.09 -13.41 0.39
C MET A 74 -20.80 -12.75 1.75
N TYR A 75 -20.30 -11.54 1.71
CA TYR A 75 -20.05 -10.73 2.89
C TYR A 75 -20.93 -9.49 2.84
N MET A 76 -21.61 -9.20 3.93
CA MET A 76 -22.38 -7.98 4.07
C MET A 76 -21.51 -6.82 4.53
N ASP A 77 -20.59 -7.10 5.42
CA ASP A 77 -19.58 -6.15 5.88
C ASP A 77 -18.22 -6.74 5.57
N GLY A 78 -17.41 -6.01 4.86
CA GLY A 78 -16.11 -6.54 4.50
C GLY A 78 -15.10 -5.46 4.35
N THR A 79 -13.88 -5.91 4.11
CA THR A 79 -12.76 -5.02 3.82
C THR A 79 -12.42 -5.12 2.34
N SER A 80 -12.39 -3.99 1.67
CA SER A 80 -11.84 -3.88 0.33
C SER A 80 -10.50 -3.16 0.40
N TRP A 81 -9.63 -3.46 -0.55
CA TRP A 81 -8.33 -2.82 -0.62
C TRP A 81 -7.97 -2.51 -2.07
N THR A 82 -7.12 -1.52 -2.23
CA THR A 82 -6.60 -1.11 -3.52
C THR A 82 -5.12 -0.82 -3.38
N VAL A 83 -4.31 -1.35 -4.29
CA VAL A 83 -2.90 -1.00 -4.41
C VAL A 83 -2.68 -0.43 -5.79
N LYS A 84 -2.10 0.77 -5.86
CA LYS A 84 -1.67 1.40 -7.10
C LYS A 84 -0.16 1.43 -7.12
N TYR A 85 0.41 1.04 -8.24
CA TYR A 85 1.85 0.82 -8.36
C TYR A 85 2.34 1.34 -9.70
N LYS A 86 3.40 2.15 -9.67
CA LYS A 86 3.99 2.74 -10.87
C LYS A 86 5.50 2.66 -10.79
N VAL A 87 6.12 2.18 -11.86
CA VAL A 87 7.59 2.06 -11.98
C VAL A 87 8.05 2.62 -13.32
N ASP A 88 9.25 3.21 -13.32
CA ASP A 88 9.97 3.64 -14.52
C ASP A 88 9.14 4.49 -15.48
N GLY A 89 8.28 5.35 -14.95
CA GLY A 89 7.44 6.21 -15.78
C GLY A 89 6.33 5.50 -16.53
N GLU A 90 6.11 4.21 -16.26
CA GLU A 90 5.04 3.44 -16.87
C GLU A 90 3.67 3.85 -16.32
N LYS A 91 2.61 3.28 -16.90
CA LYS A 91 1.26 3.52 -16.42
C LYS A 91 1.06 2.93 -15.04
N VAL A 92 0.20 3.57 -14.24
CA VAL A 92 -0.18 3.02 -12.94
C VAL A 92 -0.90 1.68 -13.15
N THR A 93 -0.45 0.66 -12.44
CA THR A 93 -1.14 -0.62 -12.36
C THR A 93 -1.95 -0.65 -11.07
N LYS A 94 -3.20 -1.07 -11.16
CA LYS A 94 -4.11 -1.11 -10.03
C LYS A 94 -4.47 -2.55 -9.71
N TYR A 95 -4.36 -2.90 -8.43
CA TYR A 95 -4.77 -4.20 -7.90
C TYR A 95 -5.84 -3.96 -6.84
N THR A 96 -6.86 -4.80 -6.83
CA THR A 96 -7.97 -4.65 -5.89
C THR A 96 -8.34 -5.99 -5.26
N GLY A 97 -9.05 -5.93 -4.14
CA GLY A 97 -9.59 -7.13 -3.52
C GLY A 97 -10.73 -6.80 -2.58
N GLU A 98 -11.60 -7.78 -2.39
CA GLU A 98 -12.71 -7.72 -1.44
C GLU A 98 -12.68 -8.99 -0.60
N ASN A 99 -12.35 -8.84 0.69
CA ASN A 99 -12.26 -9.94 1.65
C ASN A 99 -11.34 -11.08 1.19
N ALA A 100 -10.39 -10.78 0.33
CA ALA A 100 -9.40 -11.73 -0.17
C ALA A 100 -8.13 -10.97 -0.51
N TRP A 101 -6.97 -11.56 -0.21
CA TRP A 101 -5.68 -10.89 -0.32
C TRP A 101 -4.67 -11.80 -1.01
N PRO A 102 -3.71 -11.23 -1.76
CA PRO A 102 -2.56 -12.02 -2.21
C PRO A 102 -1.78 -12.53 -1.00
N GLN A 103 -1.14 -13.68 -1.19
CA GLN A 103 -0.41 -14.35 -0.11
C GLN A 103 0.65 -13.45 0.54
N ASN A 104 1.27 -12.59 -0.25
CA ASN A 104 2.38 -11.76 0.22
C ASN A 104 1.99 -10.30 0.47
N LEU A 105 0.69 -9.98 0.58
CA LEU A 105 0.26 -8.63 0.94
C LEU A 105 0.82 -8.20 2.29
N LYS A 106 0.89 -9.13 3.25
CA LYS A 106 1.45 -8.83 4.57
C LYS A 106 2.89 -8.35 4.51
N ASN A 107 3.66 -8.78 3.50
CA ASN A 107 5.03 -8.31 3.30
C ASN A 107 5.04 -6.85 2.86
N LEU A 108 4.08 -6.45 2.02
CA LEU A 108 3.92 -5.05 1.65
C LEU A 108 3.56 -4.19 2.87
N LEU A 109 2.68 -4.68 3.74
CA LEU A 109 2.31 -3.96 4.95
C LEU A 109 3.51 -3.77 5.88
N LYS A 110 4.40 -4.76 5.95
CA LYS A 110 5.65 -4.63 6.73
C LYS A 110 6.57 -3.56 6.15
N VAL A 111 6.68 -3.48 4.83
CA VAL A 111 7.47 -2.43 4.18
C VAL A 111 6.87 -1.06 4.49
N ILE A 112 5.57 -0.92 4.40
CA ILE A 112 4.89 0.33 4.73
C ILE A 112 5.19 0.74 6.17
N LYS A 113 5.17 -0.21 7.09
CA LYS A 113 5.48 0.06 8.51
C LYS A 113 6.90 0.57 8.69
N VAL A 114 7.86 -0.01 7.97
CA VAL A 114 9.25 0.46 8.00
C VAL A 114 9.34 1.90 7.49
N ILE A 115 8.64 2.23 6.41
CA ILE A 115 8.69 3.56 5.80
C ILE A 115 8.02 4.60 6.70
N THR A 116 6.86 4.29 7.25
CA THR A 116 6.07 5.25 8.03
C THR A 116 6.46 5.32 9.50
N GLY A 117 7.38 4.48 9.94
CA GLY A 117 7.85 4.52 11.34
C GLY A 117 6.81 4.06 12.34
N ASP A 118 6.00 3.08 11.99
CA ASP A 118 5.06 2.47 12.92
C ASP A 118 3.95 3.43 13.40
N LEU A 119 3.53 4.34 12.51
CA LEU A 119 2.48 5.32 12.82
C LEU A 119 1.10 4.70 12.94
N GLY A 120 0.93 3.48 12.49
CA GLY A 120 -0.31 2.74 12.55
C GLY A 120 -0.19 1.48 11.71
N GLU A 121 -1.21 0.64 11.79
CA GLU A 121 -1.25 -0.60 11.03
C GLU A 121 -2.48 -0.63 10.16
N LEU A 122 -2.29 -1.06 8.92
CA LEU A 122 -3.38 -1.47 8.05
C LEU A 122 -3.68 -2.93 8.33
N GLU A 123 -4.93 -3.28 8.44
CA GLU A 123 -5.33 -4.64 8.77
C GLU A 123 -5.89 -5.40 7.59
#